data_5f87a9250f4d4d1f3ee4b2a656f9822e
#
_entry.id   5f87a9250f4d4d1f3ee4b2a656f9822e
#
_cell.length_a   1.000
_cell.length_b   1.000
_cell.length_c   1.000
_cell.angle_alpha   90.00
_cell.angle_beta   90.00
_cell.angle_gamma   90.00
#
_symmetry.space_group_name_H-M   'P 1'
#
loop_
_entity.id
_entity.type
_entity.pdbx_description
1 polymer ?
#
loop_
_entity_poly.entity_id
_entity_poly.type
_entity_poly.pdbx_seq_one_letter_code
_entity_poly.pdbx_strand_id
1 'polypeptide(L)'
;MLRTVTCGALTLNNLGESVTLCGWVQKSRDLGGMTFIDIRDRYGITQLVFNMDDNRELCEAARSLGREFVIKTTGTVVERSNKNPKMSTGDVEIKVSALEILNAAKLPPFMIDDETDGGDELRMKYRYLDLRRNPVRNNLVLRHKMAQSVRRYLDGLDFIEVETPVLIKSTPEGARDFVVPSRMNEGEFYALPQSPQTFKQLLMVSGFDRYFQIVKCFRDEDLRADRQPEFTQIDCEMSFIEQEDILNTFEGLIRTLFKEVRNYDLPEVPRMQYADAMRLYGSDKPDTRFDMQFVELNDLVKGKGFPVFDNAELVVGINAKGAASYTRKQLDELTDFIKRPQIGATGLIYARHNEDGTIKSSVDKFFNEEDLKQWSKAFATEKGDLLLILAGSTDKVRKQLNELRLEMGNRLGLRDKNTFSALWVLDFPLLEWDEETERYHAMHHPFTSPKPEDIALLDTDPKNVRANAYDMVINGTEIGGGSIRIHDRALQALMFKHLGFSAEEAQKQFGFLMDAFEFGAPPHGGIAFGFDRLTSIFAGLDSIRDVIAFPKNNSGRDVMIDSPSTIDDKQLKELKIKTDL
;
A
#
# COMPACT_ATOMS: atom_id res chain seq x y z
N MET A 1 -2.16 -19.59 34.81
CA MET A 1 -2.59 -18.35 34.15
C MET A 1 -3.52 -17.58 35.08
N LEU A 2 -3.54 -16.24 35.03
CA LEU A 2 -4.41 -15.42 35.88
C LEU A 2 -5.91 -15.49 35.50
N ARG A 3 -6.23 -15.93 34.29
CA ARG A 3 -7.60 -16.09 33.79
C ARG A 3 -7.84 -17.52 33.32
N THR A 4 -9.08 -18.00 33.45
CA THR A 4 -9.52 -19.31 32.95
C THR A 4 -10.05 -19.25 31.53
N VAL A 5 -10.62 -18.09 31.11
CA VAL A 5 -11.28 -17.88 29.83
C VAL A 5 -11.06 -16.44 29.36
N THR A 6 -11.26 -16.17 28.05
CA THR A 6 -11.18 -14.82 27.47
C THR A 6 -12.53 -14.12 27.49
N CYS A 7 -12.52 -12.76 27.43
CA CYS A 7 -13.74 -11.95 27.51
C CYS A 7 -14.68 -12.09 26.29
N GLY A 8 -14.28 -12.74 25.20
CA GLY A 8 -15.11 -12.94 24.01
C GLY A 8 -15.60 -14.37 23.81
N ALA A 9 -15.24 -15.30 24.70
CA ALA A 9 -15.44 -16.73 24.47
C ALA A 9 -16.69 -17.35 25.11
N LEU A 10 -17.34 -16.63 26.02
CA LEU A 10 -18.47 -17.15 26.80
C LEU A 10 -19.77 -17.18 26.01
N THR A 11 -20.49 -18.27 26.16
CA THR A 11 -21.80 -18.53 25.52
C THR A 11 -22.77 -19.16 26.52
N LEU A 12 -24.01 -19.39 26.10
CA LEU A 12 -25.00 -20.13 26.92
C LEU A 12 -24.55 -21.54 27.33
N ASN A 13 -23.60 -22.14 26.62
CA ASN A 13 -23.03 -23.45 26.97
C ASN A 13 -22.19 -23.41 28.27
N ASN A 14 -21.79 -22.24 28.70
CA ASN A 14 -20.99 -22.05 29.91
C ASN A 14 -21.81 -21.70 31.16
N LEU A 15 -23.16 -21.75 31.08
CA LEU A 15 -24.03 -21.42 32.22
C LEU A 15 -23.71 -22.25 33.46
N GLY A 16 -23.60 -21.59 34.62
CA GLY A 16 -23.27 -22.22 35.88
C GLY A 16 -21.79 -22.45 36.14
N GLU A 17 -20.93 -22.27 35.13
CA GLU A 17 -19.47 -22.37 35.30
C GLU A 17 -18.90 -21.22 36.13
N SER A 18 -17.94 -21.53 37.00
CA SER A 18 -17.12 -20.53 37.67
C SER A 18 -15.92 -20.16 36.81
N VAL A 19 -15.82 -18.90 36.41
CA VAL A 19 -14.77 -18.40 35.51
C VAL A 19 -14.03 -17.22 36.11
N THR A 20 -12.75 -17.08 35.71
CA THR A 20 -11.93 -15.91 36.01
C THR A 20 -11.56 -15.20 34.73
N LEU A 21 -11.91 -13.90 34.66
CA LEU A 21 -11.58 -13.00 33.56
C LEU A 21 -10.51 -12.00 34.00
N CYS A 22 -9.66 -11.58 33.05
CA CYS A 22 -8.75 -10.44 33.20
C CYS A 22 -8.88 -9.54 31.97
N GLY A 23 -8.94 -8.23 32.20
CA GLY A 23 -9.09 -7.27 31.10
C GLY A 23 -9.17 -5.83 31.58
N TRP A 24 -9.50 -4.95 30.67
CA TRP A 24 -9.68 -3.52 30.91
C TRP A 24 -11.16 -3.19 31.08
N VAL A 25 -11.47 -2.29 32.05
CA VAL A 25 -12.80 -1.73 32.23
C VAL A 25 -13.10 -0.79 31.06
N GLN A 26 -14.00 -1.17 30.18
CA GLN A 26 -14.40 -0.32 29.07
C GLN A 26 -15.50 0.66 29.46
N LYS A 27 -16.53 0.17 30.15
CA LYS A 27 -17.70 0.96 30.56
C LYS A 27 -18.22 0.49 31.92
N SER A 28 -18.62 1.44 32.75
CA SER A 28 -19.31 1.19 34.02
C SER A 28 -20.66 1.90 34.04
N ARG A 29 -21.68 1.24 34.57
CA ARG A 29 -23.05 1.75 34.73
C ARG A 29 -23.56 1.41 36.13
N ASP A 30 -23.82 2.43 36.93
CA ASP A 30 -24.43 2.29 38.25
C ASP A 30 -25.95 2.55 38.15
N LEU A 31 -26.76 1.58 38.52
CA LEU A 31 -28.22 1.66 38.55
C LEU A 31 -28.77 1.60 39.99
N GLY A 32 -28.01 2.05 40.98
CA GLY A 32 -28.39 2.08 42.39
C GLY A 32 -28.17 0.75 43.10
N GLY A 33 -29.06 -0.23 42.96
CA GLY A 33 -28.90 -1.55 43.56
C GLY A 33 -27.94 -2.49 42.84
N MET A 34 -27.57 -2.16 41.60
CA MET A 34 -26.71 -2.99 40.74
C MET A 34 -25.68 -2.15 39.98
N THR A 35 -24.47 -2.66 39.88
CA THR A 35 -23.41 -2.07 39.03
C THR A 35 -23.05 -3.04 37.93
N PHE A 36 -23.02 -2.53 36.70
CA PHE A 36 -22.65 -3.29 35.51
C PHE A 36 -21.34 -2.77 34.95
N ILE A 37 -20.42 -3.68 34.65
CA ILE A 37 -19.12 -3.34 34.08
C ILE A 37 -18.90 -4.17 32.84
N ASP A 38 -18.56 -3.51 31.73
CA ASP A 38 -18.10 -4.18 30.52
C ASP A 38 -16.56 -4.32 30.61
N ILE A 39 -16.10 -5.56 30.81
CA ILE A 39 -14.66 -5.90 30.78
C ILE A 39 -14.25 -6.33 29.38
N ARG A 40 -13.15 -5.82 28.87
CA ARG A 40 -12.64 -6.04 27.52
C ARG A 40 -11.24 -6.64 27.56
N ASP A 41 -10.99 -7.62 26.70
CA ASP A 41 -9.65 -8.06 26.31
C ASP A 41 -9.49 -8.03 24.77
N ARG A 42 -8.43 -8.66 24.24
CA ARG A 42 -8.23 -8.75 22.79
C ARG A 42 -9.33 -9.51 22.07
N TYR A 43 -10.00 -10.42 22.74
CA TYR A 43 -10.95 -11.39 22.13
C TYR A 43 -12.38 -10.90 22.16
N GLY A 44 -12.72 -9.94 23.01
CA GLY A 44 -14.06 -9.40 23.09
C GLY A 44 -14.38 -8.69 24.41
N ILE A 45 -15.67 -8.60 24.68
CA ILE A 45 -16.23 -7.89 25.83
C ILE A 45 -17.20 -8.84 26.53
N THR A 46 -17.17 -8.85 27.88
CA THR A 46 -18.16 -9.55 28.71
C THR A 46 -18.71 -8.61 29.76
N GLN A 47 -20.02 -8.66 30.01
CA GLN A 47 -20.65 -7.90 31.09
C GLN A 47 -20.45 -8.59 32.42
N LEU A 48 -20.03 -7.82 33.42
CA LEU A 48 -19.97 -8.19 34.82
C LEU A 48 -21.13 -7.57 35.57
N VAL A 49 -21.72 -8.28 36.51
CA VAL A 49 -22.83 -7.83 37.36
C VAL A 49 -22.43 -7.92 38.82
N PHE A 50 -22.60 -6.78 39.52
CA PHE A 50 -22.40 -6.65 40.94
C PHE A 50 -23.74 -6.21 41.56
N ASN A 51 -24.22 -6.95 42.56
CA ASN A 51 -25.50 -6.67 43.22
C ASN A 51 -25.26 -6.31 44.67
N MET A 52 -25.83 -5.19 45.11
CA MET A 52 -25.72 -4.70 46.50
C MET A 52 -26.30 -5.67 47.50
N ASP A 53 -27.40 -6.38 47.13
CA ASP A 53 -28.07 -7.33 48.02
C ASP A 53 -27.26 -8.62 48.21
N ASP A 54 -26.42 -9.00 47.21
CA ASP A 54 -25.55 -10.16 47.31
C ASP A 54 -24.24 -9.85 48.07
N ASN A 55 -23.59 -8.75 47.73
CA ASN A 55 -22.33 -8.31 48.36
C ASN A 55 -22.13 -6.79 48.20
N ARG A 56 -22.44 -6.04 49.27
CA ARG A 56 -22.36 -4.60 49.27
C ARG A 56 -20.94 -4.07 49.05
N GLU A 57 -19.94 -4.64 49.74
CA GLU A 57 -18.54 -4.19 49.66
C GLU A 57 -18.00 -4.38 48.25
N LEU A 58 -18.31 -5.51 47.62
CA LEU A 58 -17.90 -5.82 46.26
C LEU A 58 -18.55 -4.86 45.23
N CYS A 59 -19.83 -4.51 45.45
CA CYS A 59 -20.53 -3.58 44.59
C CYS A 59 -19.99 -2.15 44.72
N GLU A 60 -19.67 -1.70 45.97
CA GLU A 60 -19.05 -0.40 46.23
C GLU A 60 -17.63 -0.35 45.61
N ALA A 61 -16.84 -1.43 45.70
CA ALA A 61 -15.54 -1.53 45.04
C ALA A 61 -15.69 -1.43 43.51
N ALA A 62 -16.69 -2.07 42.91
CA ALA A 62 -16.95 -1.97 41.49
C ALA A 62 -17.31 -0.55 41.02
N ARG A 63 -18.02 0.23 41.84
CA ARG A 63 -18.36 1.65 41.58
C ARG A 63 -17.13 2.56 41.52
N SER A 64 -16.05 2.19 42.22
CA SER A 64 -14.80 2.97 42.26
C SER A 64 -13.94 2.74 41.02
N LEU A 65 -14.29 1.77 40.14
CA LEU A 65 -13.50 1.44 38.98
C LEU A 65 -13.61 2.53 37.90
N GLY A 66 -12.45 3.05 37.50
CA GLY A 66 -12.31 3.97 36.38
C GLY A 66 -12.19 3.24 35.04
N ARG A 67 -12.41 3.98 33.94
CA ARG A 67 -12.14 3.47 32.58
C ARG A 67 -10.68 3.03 32.47
N GLU A 68 -10.47 1.95 31.71
CA GLU A 68 -9.17 1.35 31.42
C GLU A 68 -8.42 0.80 32.64
N PHE A 69 -9.05 0.73 33.84
CA PHE A 69 -8.47 -0.04 34.94
C PHE A 69 -8.31 -1.49 34.51
N VAL A 70 -7.18 -2.09 34.84
CA VAL A 70 -6.94 -3.53 34.61
C VAL A 70 -7.43 -4.28 35.82
N ILE A 71 -8.40 -5.16 35.63
CA ILE A 71 -9.02 -5.93 36.68
C ILE A 71 -8.94 -7.45 36.42
N LYS A 72 -8.94 -8.19 37.52
CA LYS A 72 -9.21 -9.62 37.54
C LYS A 72 -10.51 -9.84 38.31
N THR A 73 -11.41 -10.61 37.76
CA THR A 73 -12.71 -10.89 38.36
C THR A 73 -13.03 -12.38 38.26
N THR A 74 -13.58 -12.94 39.32
CA THR A 74 -14.09 -14.31 39.36
C THR A 74 -15.58 -14.28 39.63
N GLY A 75 -16.33 -15.15 38.97
CA GLY A 75 -17.76 -15.23 39.16
C GLY A 75 -18.39 -16.36 38.35
N THR A 76 -19.71 -16.48 38.48
CA THR A 76 -20.52 -17.52 37.82
C THR A 76 -21.13 -16.97 36.54
N VAL A 77 -21.06 -17.72 35.46
CA VAL A 77 -21.73 -17.38 34.19
C VAL A 77 -23.24 -17.58 34.36
N VAL A 78 -23.99 -16.51 34.10
CA VAL A 78 -25.47 -16.53 34.15
C VAL A 78 -26.05 -15.98 32.84
N GLU A 79 -27.28 -16.37 32.53
CA GLU A 79 -27.98 -15.83 31.37
C GLU A 79 -28.40 -14.38 31.63
N ARG A 80 -28.21 -13.51 30.66
CA ARG A 80 -28.61 -12.09 30.75
C ARG A 80 -30.14 -11.99 30.65
N SER A 81 -30.70 -11.18 31.53
CA SER A 81 -32.11 -10.80 31.46
C SER A 81 -32.43 -9.96 30.22
N ASN A 82 -31.49 -9.05 29.84
CA ASN A 82 -31.60 -8.24 28.63
C ASN A 82 -30.45 -8.60 27.67
N LYS A 83 -30.73 -9.47 26.69
CA LYS A 83 -29.76 -9.91 25.71
C LYS A 83 -29.30 -8.77 24.78
N ASN A 84 -28.02 -8.78 24.44
CA ASN A 84 -27.44 -7.76 23.55
C ASN A 84 -26.87 -8.43 22.28
N PRO A 85 -27.59 -8.41 21.15
CA PRO A 85 -27.14 -9.06 19.91
C PRO A 85 -25.92 -8.41 19.25
N LYS A 86 -25.49 -7.22 19.74
CA LYS A 86 -24.30 -6.54 19.25
C LYS A 86 -23.00 -7.04 19.89
N MET A 87 -23.07 -7.92 20.88
CA MET A 87 -21.91 -8.50 21.57
C MET A 87 -21.90 -10.01 21.36
N SER A 88 -20.74 -10.59 21.10
CA SER A 88 -20.58 -12.05 20.96
C SER A 88 -20.96 -12.82 22.22
N THR A 89 -20.80 -12.19 23.39
CA THR A 89 -21.17 -12.72 24.72
C THR A 89 -22.49 -12.13 25.22
N GLY A 90 -23.29 -11.53 24.34
CA GLY A 90 -24.46 -10.75 24.72
C GLY A 90 -25.61 -11.52 25.33
N ASP A 91 -25.59 -12.86 25.28
CA ASP A 91 -26.57 -13.73 25.89
C ASP A 91 -26.26 -14.06 27.36
N VAL A 92 -24.98 -13.83 27.78
CA VAL A 92 -24.50 -14.18 29.12
C VAL A 92 -23.85 -12.99 29.82
N GLU A 93 -23.78 -13.07 31.13
CA GLU A 93 -23.05 -12.13 32.01
C GLU A 93 -22.43 -12.88 33.16
N ILE A 94 -21.49 -12.25 33.88
CA ILE A 94 -20.85 -12.85 35.03
C ILE A 94 -21.42 -12.25 36.32
N LYS A 95 -22.05 -13.06 37.14
CA LYS A 95 -22.38 -12.73 38.54
C LYS A 95 -21.08 -12.81 39.35
N VAL A 96 -20.50 -11.66 39.68
CA VAL A 96 -19.17 -11.56 40.26
C VAL A 96 -19.19 -11.94 41.73
N SER A 97 -18.21 -12.76 42.13
CA SER A 97 -17.95 -13.17 43.52
C SER A 97 -16.64 -12.64 44.08
N ALA A 98 -15.67 -12.26 43.22
CA ALA A 98 -14.42 -11.65 43.64
C ALA A 98 -13.91 -10.65 42.60
N LEU A 99 -13.28 -9.58 43.06
CA LEU A 99 -12.70 -8.50 42.25
C LEU A 99 -11.33 -8.13 42.78
N GLU A 100 -10.35 -8.03 41.91
CA GLU A 100 -8.99 -7.56 42.22
C GLU A 100 -8.61 -6.50 41.18
N ILE A 101 -8.18 -5.32 41.62
CA ILE A 101 -7.61 -4.28 40.77
C ILE A 101 -6.14 -4.62 40.55
N LEU A 102 -5.78 -5.07 39.36
CA LEU A 102 -4.40 -5.36 39.02
C LEU A 102 -3.60 -4.09 38.75
N ASN A 103 -4.23 -3.09 38.12
CA ASN A 103 -3.61 -1.79 37.90
C ASN A 103 -4.69 -0.73 37.66
N ALA A 104 -4.54 0.41 38.35
CA ALA A 104 -5.39 1.57 38.11
C ALA A 104 -4.87 2.39 36.94
N ALA A 105 -5.77 2.98 36.17
CA ALA A 105 -5.45 3.82 35.02
C ALA A 105 -5.84 5.29 35.27
N LYS A 106 -5.07 6.20 34.65
CA LYS A 106 -5.52 7.59 34.47
C LYS A 106 -6.63 7.63 33.41
N LEU A 107 -7.41 8.72 33.42
CA LEU A 107 -8.40 8.95 32.36
C LEU A 107 -7.67 9.00 31.00
N PRO A 108 -8.09 8.18 30.02
CA PRO A 108 -7.48 8.21 28.69
C PRO A 108 -7.65 9.57 28.00
N PRO A 109 -6.69 10.01 27.18
CA PRO A 109 -6.75 11.29 26.47
C PRO A 109 -7.80 11.33 25.35
N PHE A 110 -8.35 10.19 24.96
CA PHE A 110 -9.45 10.03 24.00
C PHE A 110 -10.24 8.76 24.30
N MET A 111 -11.42 8.63 23.72
CA MET A 111 -12.27 7.44 23.90
C MET A 111 -11.70 6.24 23.13
N ILE A 112 -11.51 5.11 23.85
CA ILE A 112 -11.02 3.85 23.29
C ILE A 112 -12.23 3.02 22.83
N ASP A 113 -12.92 3.53 21.84
CA ASP A 113 -14.08 2.94 21.20
C ASP A 113 -13.85 2.87 19.68
N ASP A 114 -14.67 2.11 18.95
CA ASP A 114 -14.52 1.95 17.50
C ASP A 114 -14.65 3.30 16.78
N GLU A 115 -15.58 4.15 17.21
CA GLU A 115 -15.63 5.59 16.89
C GLU A 115 -14.99 6.38 18.03
N THR A 116 -13.89 7.07 17.75
CA THR A 116 -13.14 7.84 18.73
C THR A 116 -13.23 9.33 18.46
N ASP A 117 -13.13 10.14 19.51
CA ASP A 117 -12.97 11.60 19.48
C ASP A 117 -11.51 12.05 19.32
N GLY A 118 -10.56 11.11 19.31
CA GLY A 118 -9.14 11.37 19.18
C GLY A 118 -8.71 11.71 17.76
N GLY A 119 -8.16 12.90 17.53
CA GLY A 119 -7.51 13.27 16.27
C GLY A 119 -6.23 12.46 16.01
N ASP A 120 -5.78 12.44 14.75
CA ASP A 120 -4.65 11.60 14.31
C ASP A 120 -3.37 11.81 15.11
N GLU A 121 -3.00 13.05 15.40
CA GLU A 121 -1.79 13.38 16.17
C GLU A 121 -1.85 12.83 17.60
N LEU A 122 -3.00 12.98 18.26
CA LEU A 122 -3.21 12.47 19.61
C LEU A 122 -3.17 10.93 19.63
N ARG A 123 -3.79 10.28 18.65
CA ARG A 123 -3.78 8.82 18.51
C ARG A 123 -2.38 8.29 18.21
N MET A 124 -1.57 9.01 17.45
CA MET A 124 -0.17 8.65 17.21
C MET A 124 0.68 8.82 18.46
N LYS A 125 0.48 9.88 19.23
CA LYS A 125 1.19 10.09 20.51
C LYS A 125 0.88 9.02 21.55
N TYR A 126 -0.37 8.58 21.62
CA TYR A 126 -0.82 7.52 22.52
C TYR A 126 -1.17 6.24 21.75
N ARG A 127 -0.32 5.87 20.77
CA ARG A 127 -0.58 4.76 19.86
C ARG A 127 -0.87 3.44 20.58
N TYR A 128 -0.26 3.17 21.73
CA TYR A 128 -0.54 2.01 22.56
C TYR A 128 -1.99 1.97 23.12
N LEU A 129 -2.68 3.12 23.22
CA LEU A 129 -4.11 3.17 23.52
C LEU A 129 -4.96 2.99 22.26
N ASP A 130 -4.58 3.62 21.15
CA ASP A 130 -5.26 3.49 19.87
C ASP A 130 -5.27 2.03 19.37
N LEU A 131 -4.19 1.28 19.62
CA LEU A 131 -4.08 -0.15 19.32
C LEU A 131 -5.07 -1.04 20.11
N ARG A 132 -5.71 -0.54 21.17
CA ARG A 132 -6.78 -1.25 21.88
C ARG A 132 -8.12 -1.20 21.14
N ARG A 133 -8.29 -0.27 20.18
CA ARG A 133 -9.50 -0.12 19.39
C ARG A 133 -9.61 -1.23 18.34
N ASN A 134 -10.82 -1.75 18.13
CA ASN A 134 -11.06 -2.83 17.18
C ASN A 134 -10.59 -2.52 15.75
N PRO A 135 -10.88 -1.34 15.16
CA PRO A 135 -10.49 -1.05 13.78
C PRO A 135 -8.97 -1.20 13.57
N VAL A 136 -8.16 -0.61 14.46
CA VAL A 136 -6.69 -0.66 14.36
C VAL A 136 -6.15 -2.06 14.66
N ARG A 137 -6.66 -2.69 15.72
CA ARG A 137 -6.25 -4.03 16.12
C ARG A 137 -6.56 -5.06 15.03
N ASN A 138 -7.74 -4.98 14.42
CA ASN A 138 -8.17 -5.94 13.39
C ASN A 138 -7.30 -5.84 12.14
N ASN A 139 -6.79 -4.65 11.79
CA ASN A 139 -5.83 -4.49 10.69
C ASN A 139 -4.53 -5.24 10.97
N LEU A 140 -4.03 -5.20 12.21
CA LEU A 140 -2.82 -5.97 12.59
C LEU A 140 -3.07 -7.47 12.63
N VAL A 141 -4.27 -7.90 13.06
CA VAL A 141 -4.67 -9.31 13.00
C VAL A 141 -4.78 -9.77 11.54
N LEU A 142 -5.35 -8.95 10.66
CA LEU A 142 -5.38 -9.20 9.21
C LEU A 142 -3.97 -9.36 8.65
N ARG A 143 -3.08 -8.40 8.94
CA ARG A 143 -1.67 -8.44 8.55
C ARG A 143 -0.99 -9.75 9.00
N HIS A 144 -1.22 -10.15 10.25
CA HIS A 144 -0.68 -11.41 10.78
C HIS A 144 -1.19 -12.62 9.98
N LYS A 145 -2.50 -12.70 9.69
CA LYS A 145 -3.09 -13.78 8.90
C LYS A 145 -2.49 -13.83 7.50
N MET A 146 -2.32 -12.67 6.86
CA MET A 146 -1.69 -12.57 5.54
C MET A 146 -0.25 -13.08 5.59
N ALA A 147 0.56 -12.68 6.57
CA ALA A 147 1.94 -13.14 6.71
C ALA A 147 2.01 -14.68 6.89
N GLN A 148 1.10 -15.27 7.66
CA GLN A 148 1.03 -16.72 7.83
C GLN A 148 0.61 -17.43 6.52
N SER A 149 -0.31 -16.87 5.77
CA SER A 149 -0.73 -17.41 4.47
C SER A 149 0.42 -17.38 3.45
N VAL A 150 1.15 -16.25 3.37
CA VAL A 150 2.34 -16.10 2.52
C VAL A 150 3.37 -17.19 2.83
N ARG A 151 3.71 -17.38 4.12
CA ARG A 151 4.69 -18.39 4.53
C ARG A 151 4.26 -19.80 4.14
N ARG A 152 3.01 -20.18 4.40
CA ARG A 152 2.50 -21.51 4.02
C ARG A 152 2.52 -21.73 2.52
N TYR A 153 2.16 -20.73 1.73
CA TYR A 153 2.16 -20.83 0.26
C TYR A 153 3.57 -21.02 -0.27
N LEU A 154 4.53 -20.20 0.17
CA LEU A 154 5.92 -20.24 -0.31
C LEU A 154 6.66 -21.49 0.19
N ASP A 155 6.47 -21.86 1.45
CA ASP A 155 7.01 -23.13 1.99
C ASP A 155 6.50 -24.35 1.21
N GLY A 156 5.20 -24.36 0.85
CA GLY A 156 4.60 -25.40 0.00
C GLY A 156 5.15 -25.46 -1.44
N LEU A 157 5.93 -24.48 -1.85
CA LEU A 157 6.64 -24.44 -3.14
C LEU A 157 8.17 -24.52 -2.98
N ASP A 158 8.64 -25.02 -1.84
CA ASP A 158 10.06 -25.21 -1.50
C ASP A 158 10.88 -23.91 -1.45
N PHE A 159 10.25 -22.76 -1.13
CA PHE A 159 10.99 -21.55 -0.83
C PHE A 159 11.56 -21.58 0.57
N ILE A 160 12.80 -21.14 0.72
CA ILE A 160 13.50 -21.05 2.01
C ILE A 160 13.44 -19.60 2.50
N GLU A 161 12.92 -19.37 3.73
CA GLU A 161 12.97 -18.06 4.38
C GLU A 161 14.38 -17.82 4.93
N VAL A 162 15.13 -16.85 4.37
CA VAL A 162 16.51 -16.55 4.78
C VAL A 162 16.60 -15.08 5.17
N GLU A 163 17.09 -14.83 6.39
CA GLU A 163 17.37 -13.46 6.85
C GLU A 163 18.67 -12.92 6.22
N THR A 164 18.59 -11.69 5.74
CA THR A 164 19.73 -10.94 5.17
C THR A 164 20.20 -9.85 6.14
N PRO A 165 21.45 -9.38 6.05
CA PRO A 165 21.96 -8.34 6.94
C PRO A 165 21.16 -7.02 6.83
N VAL A 166 21.00 -6.34 7.97
CA VAL A 166 20.43 -5.00 8.06
C VAL A 166 21.52 -3.92 8.04
N LEU A 167 22.71 -4.21 8.56
CA LEU A 167 23.87 -3.33 8.50
C LEU A 167 24.70 -3.71 7.26
N ILE A 168 24.53 -2.96 6.18
CA ILE A 168 25.17 -3.23 4.89
C ILE A 168 26.02 -2.07 4.42
N LYS A 169 26.70 -2.22 3.30
CA LYS A 169 27.35 -1.14 2.58
C LYS A 169 26.30 -0.32 1.83
N SER A 170 26.46 1.00 1.76
CA SER A 170 25.63 1.85 0.89
C SER A 170 25.69 1.37 -0.56
N THR A 171 24.53 1.11 -1.12
CA THR A 171 24.32 0.73 -2.52
C THR A 171 23.20 1.58 -3.09
N PRO A 172 23.43 2.37 -4.13
CA PRO A 172 22.42 3.26 -4.68
C PRO A 172 21.34 2.45 -5.41
N GLU A 173 20.11 2.45 -4.86
CA GLU A 173 18.94 1.80 -5.44
C GLU A 173 17.82 2.80 -5.81
N GLY A 174 18.18 4.09 -5.98
CA GLY A 174 17.24 5.15 -6.38
C GLY A 174 16.80 6.08 -5.26
N ALA A 175 16.72 5.63 -4.00
CA ALA A 175 16.45 6.47 -2.83
C ALA A 175 17.75 6.83 -2.10
N ARG A 176 17.67 7.76 -1.13
CA ARG A 176 18.77 7.99 -0.19
C ARG A 176 18.79 6.91 0.88
N ASP A 177 20.00 6.55 1.34
CA ASP A 177 20.19 5.59 2.41
C ASP A 177 20.10 6.26 3.78
N PHE A 178 19.53 5.57 4.75
CA PHE A 178 19.81 5.85 6.16
C PHE A 178 21.17 5.27 6.53
N VAL A 179 22.04 6.07 7.13
CA VAL A 179 23.39 5.66 7.49
C VAL A 179 23.58 5.54 8.99
N VAL A 180 24.36 4.55 9.41
CA VAL A 180 24.69 4.26 10.81
C VAL A 180 26.20 4.29 10.98
N PRO A 181 26.76 5.16 11.83
CA PRO A 181 28.21 5.25 12.02
C PRO A 181 28.76 3.98 12.71
N SER A 182 29.94 3.54 12.27
CA SER A 182 30.65 2.43 12.89
C SER A 182 31.59 2.91 14.00
N ARG A 183 31.37 2.45 15.23
CA ARG A 183 32.29 2.74 16.34
C ARG A 183 33.63 2.00 16.19
N MET A 184 33.62 0.84 15.56
CA MET A 184 34.81 -0.03 15.43
C MET A 184 35.72 0.43 14.26
N ASN A 185 35.13 1.07 13.25
CA ASN A 185 35.86 1.52 12.05
C ASN A 185 35.65 3.03 11.93
N GLU A 186 36.59 3.81 12.42
CA GLU A 186 36.51 5.29 12.46
C GLU A 186 36.31 5.87 11.06
N GLY A 187 35.32 6.73 10.88
CA GLY A 187 35.01 7.38 9.61
C GLY A 187 34.22 6.51 8.60
N GLU A 188 33.89 5.27 8.97
CA GLU A 188 33.07 4.38 8.14
C GLU A 188 31.63 4.28 8.65
N PHE A 189 30.72 4.03 7.73
CA PHE A 189 29.28 3.95 7.99
C PHE A 189 28.69 2.67 7.39
N TYR A 190 27.78 2.06 8.12
CA TYR A 190 26.82 1.13 7.55
C TYR A 190 25.66 1.93 6.94
N ALA A 191 24.99 1.33 5.96
CA ALA A 191 23.68 1.77 5.48
C ALA A 191 22.60 0.78 5.87
N LEU A 192 21.37 1.27 6.04
CA LEU A 192 20.20 0.41 6.18
C LEU A 192 19.68 0.03 4.78
N PRO A 193 19.30 -1.25 4.51
CA PRO A 193 18.99 -1.73 3.19
C PRO A 193 17.69 -1.11 2.64
N GLN A 194 17.73 -0.62 1.40
CA GLN A 194 16.54 -0.21 0.65
C GLN A 194 15.72 -1.42 0.20
N SER A 195 16.41 -2.54 -0.04
CA SER A 195 15.89 -3.87 -0.32
C SER A 195 17.01 -4.90 -0.09
N PRO A 196 16.72 -6.20 0.02
CA PRO A 196 17.75 -7.25 0.08
C PRO A 196 18.29 -7.65 -1.30
N GLN A 197 18.23 -6.79 -2.33
CA GLN A 197 18.48 -7.11 -3.73
C GLN A 197 19.81 -7.82 -3.97
N THR A 198 20.92 -7.30 -3.44
CA THR A 198 22.25 -7.88 -3.67
C THR A 198 22.40 -9.23 -2.97
N PHE A 199 21.86 -9.38 -1.78
CA PHE A 199 21.96 -10.62 -1.00
C PHE A 199 21.10 -11.75 -1.58
N LYS A 200 19.89 -11.45 -2.07
CA LYS A 200 19.08 -12.48 -2.70
C LYS A 200 19.69 -13.00 -4.00
N GLN A 201 20.35 -12.15 -4.79
CA GLN A 201 21.13 -12.58 -5.95
C GLN A 201 22.33 -13.45 -5.55
N LEU A 202 23.04 -13.10 -4.46
CA LEU A 202 24.11 -13.95 -3.91
C LEU A 202 23.58 -15.29 -3.41
N LEU A 203 22.37 -15.37 -2.86
CA LEU A 203 21.74 -16.64 -2.49
C LEU A 203 21.46 -17.51 -3.72
N MET A 204 21.08 -16.91 -4.87
CA MET A 204 20.93 -17.67 -6.12
C MET A 204 22.28 -18.22 -6.59
N VAL A 205 23.34 -17.42 -6.56
CA VAL A 205 24.72 -17.90 -6.84
C VAL A 205 25.15 -19.00 -5.85
N SER A 206 24.66 -18.94 -4.63
CA SER A 206 24.93 -19.94 -3.58
C SER A 206 24.10 -21.22 -3.71
N GLY A 207 23.22 -21.32 -4.72
CA GLY A 207 22.43 -22.54 -4.98
C GLY A 207 21.18 -22.72 -4.11
N PHE A 208 20.62 -21.65 -3.59
CA PHE A 208 19.38 -21.72 -2.78
C PHE A 208 18.11 -21.91 -3.63
N ASP A 209 18.18 -21.77 -4.95
CA ASP A 209 17.10 -21.92 -5.92
C ASP A 209 15.86 -21.08 -5.68
N ARG A 210 15.26 -21.10 -4.51
CA ARG A 210 14.05 -20.36 -4.14
C ARG A 210 14.20 -19.75 -2.76
N TYR A 211 14.21 -18.45 -2.73
CA TYR A 211 14.36 -17.63 -1.52
C TYR A 211 13.15 -16.75 -1.32
N PHE A 212 12.76 -16.54 -0.07
CA PHE A 212 11.91 -15.41 0.32
C PHE A 212 12.30 -14.85 1.70
N GLN A 213 11.82 -13.64 1.97
CA GLN A 213 11.91 -13.00 3.28
C GLN A 213 10.76 -12.01 3.45
N ILE A 214 10.12 -11.98 4.63
CA ILE A 214 9.26 -10.85 5.03
C ILE A 214 10.15 -9.86 5.76
N VAL A 215 10.65 -8.84 5.06
CA VAL A 215 11.80 -8.01 5.46
C VAL A 215 11.43 -6.55 5.64
N LYS A 216 12.07 -5.89 6.61
CA LYS A 216 12.06 -4.44 6.74
C LYS A 216 13.04 -3.82 5.74
N CYS A 217 12.53 -2.80 5.02
CA CYS A 217 13.29 -1.97 4.09
C CYS A 217 13.23 -0.52 4.55
N PHE A 218 14.26 0.25 4.17
CA PHE A 218 14.46 1.61 4.64
C PHE A 218 14.76 2.53 3.46
N ARG A 219 14.00 3.64 3.31
CA ARG A 219 14.23 4.64 2.26
C ARG A 219 14.03 6.03 2.82
N ASP A 220 15.04 6.88 2.67
CA ASP A 220 14.96 8.29 3.05
C ASP A 220 14.39 9.11 1.87
N GLU A 221 13.08 9.08 1.76
CA GLU A 221 12.29 9.73 0.72
C GLU A 221 11.19 10.62 1.33
N ASP A 222 10.61 11.47 0.49
CA ASP A 222 9.44 12.26 0.86
C ASP A 222 8.25 11.36 1.25
N LEU A 223 7.69 11.63 2.40
CA LEU A 223 6.60 10.84 2.97
C LEU A 223 5.25 11.21 2.35
N ARG A 224 4.46 10.18 2.08
CA ARG A 224 3.07 10.28 1.58
C ARG A 224 2.18 9.31 2.34
N ALA A 225 0.89 9.31 2.04
CA ALA A 225 -0.07 8.39 2.65
C ALA A 225 0.28 6.90 2.43
N ASP A 226 0.95 6.59 1.32
CA ASP A 226 1.37 5.26 0.89
C ASP A 226 2.88 5.01 1.03
N ARG A 227 3.62 5.91 1.71
CA ARG A 227 5.07 5.80 1.94
C ARG A 227 5.43 6.03 3.39
N GLN A 228 6.34 5.20 3.89
CA GLN A 228 6.97 5.31 5.21
C GLN A 228 8.49 5.15 5.06
N PRO A 229 9.31 5.79 5.91
CA PRO A 229 10.77 5.67 5.82
C PRO A 229 11.27 4.26 6.13
N GLU A 230 10.48 3.49 6.86
CA GLU A 230 10.63 2.06 7.09
C GLU A 230 9.34 1.33 6.75
N PHE A 231 9.42 0.31 5.92
CA PHE A 231 8.28 -0.45 5.44
C PHE A 231 8.62 -1.93 5.31
N THR A 232 7.64 -2.76 5.04
CA THR A 232 7.86 -4.21 4.95
C THR A 232 7.59 -4.70 3.52
N GLN A 233 8.48 -5.54 3.01
CA GLN A 233 8.31 -6.27 1.76
C GLN A 233 8.17 -7.77 2.00
N ILE A 234 7.41 -8.45 1.13
CA ILE A 234 7.58 -9.87 0.86
C ILE A 234 8.52 -9.92 -0.33
N ASP A 235 9.77 -10.27 -0.07
CA ASP A 235 10.83 -10.30 -1.08
C ASP A 235 11.13 -11.73 -1.47
N CYS A 236 11.20 -12.00 -2.78
CA CYS A 236 11.38 -13.34 -3.33
C CYS A 236 12.36 -13.34 -4.49
N GLU A 237 13.10 -14.45 -4.66
CA GLU A 237 13.99 -14.69 -5.81
C GLU A 237 14.00 -16.17 -6.15
N MET A 238 14.11 -16.50 -7.45
CA MET A 238 14.12 -17.86 -7.98
C MET A 238 15.21 -18.04 -9.05
N SER A 239 15.84 -19.20 -9.07
CA SER A 239 16.83 -19.60 -10.10
C SER A 239 16.22 -20.50 -11.17
N PHE A 240 16.89 -20.55 -12.34
CA PHE A 240 16.55 -21.42 -13.47
C PHE A 240 15.12 -21.23 -13.97
N ILE A 241 14.70 -19.97 -14.11
CA ILE A 241 13.33 -19.57 -14.45
C ILE A 241 13.29 -18.55 -15.59
N GLU A 242 12.14 -18.46 -16.21
CA GLU A 242 11.75 -17.43 -17.16
C GLU A 242 10.68 -16.50 -16.52
N GLN A 243 10.33 -15.43 -17.22
CA GLN A 243 9.34 -14.45 -16.73
C GLN A 243 8.01 -15.11 -16.34
N GLU A 244 7.48 -16.02 -17.18
CA GLU A 244 6.20 -16.67 -16.93
C GLU A 244 6.18 -17.53 -15.66
N ASP A 245 7.31 -18.10 -15.25
CA ASP A 245 7.41 -18.85 -14.00
C ASP A 245 7.17 -17.95 -12.79
N ILE A 246 7.72 -16.74 -12.82
CA ILE A 246 7.46 -15.71 -11.80
C ILE A 246 5.99 -15.28 -11.80
N LEU A 247 5.45 -14.93 -12.98
CA LEU A 247 4.06 -14.47 -13.08
C LEU A 247 3.09 -15.51 -12.53
N ASN A 248 3.24 -16.78 -12.94
CA ASN A 248 2.36 -17.86 -12.52
C ASN A 248 2.50 -18.17 -11.02
N THR A 249 3.73 -18.22 -10.50
CA THR A 249 3.99 -18.48 -9.07
C THR A 249 3.35 -17.41 -8.18
N PHE A 250 3.55 -16.16 -8.51
CA PHE A 250 3.09 -15.06 -7.65
C PHE A 250 1.65 -14.63 -7.92
N GLU A 251 1.09 -14.91 -9.09
CA GLU A 251 -0.35 -14.89 -9.28
C GLU A 251 -1.04 -15.90 -8.35
N GLY A 252 -0.49 -17.12 -8.25
CA GLY A 252 -0.95 -18.14 -7.32
C GLY A 252 -0.91 -17.68 -5.86
N LEU A 253 0.15 -16.99 -5.43
CA LEU A 253 0.26 -16.39 -4.10
C LEU A 253 -0.89 -15.40 -3.83
N ILE A 254 -1.11 -14.46 -4.75
CA ILE A 254 -2.14 -13.42 -4.59
C ILE A 254 -3.54 -14.04 -4.58
N ARG A 255 -3.83 -15.01 -5.47
CA ARG A 255 -5.11 -15.75 -5.46
C ARG A 255 -5.33 -16.48 -4.13
N THR A 256 -4.30 -17.12 -3.60
CA THR A 256 -4.36 -17.82 -2.31
C THR A 256 -4.66 -16.84 -1.17
N LEU A 257 -4.00 -15.68 -1.14
CA LEU A 257 -4.25 -14.65 -0.15
C LEU A 257 -5.69 -14.14 -0.21
N PHE A 258 -6.22 -13.84 -1.39
CA PHE A 258 -7.62 -13.40 -1.53
C PHE A 258 -8.59 -14.49 -1.08
N LYS A 259 -8.33 -15.75 -1.42
CA LYS A 259 -9.19 -16.87 -1.03
C LYS A 259 -9.19 -17.12 0.47
N GLU A 260 -7.99 -17.25 1.08
CA GLU A 260 -7.86 -17.62 2.51
C GLU A 260 -8.24 -16.47 3.45
N VAL A 261 -7.92 -15.22 3.08
CA VAL A 261 -8.03 -14.08 4.00
C VAL A 261 -9.33 -13.29 3.81
N ARG A 262 -9.82 -13.19 2.57
CA ARG A 262 -11.03 -12.43 2.22
C ARG A 262 -12.19 -13.31 1.78
N ASN A 263 -11.98 -14.61 1.59
CA ASN A 263 -12.93 -15.53 0.94
C ASN A 263 -13.44 -15.00 -0.41
N TYR A 264 -12.51 -14.42 -1.18
CA TYR A 264 -12.77 -13.78 -2.46
C TYR A 264 -12.06 -14.54 -3.56
N ASP A 265 -12.79 -14.92 -4.62
CA ASP A 265 -12.21 -15.53 -5.81
C ASP A 265 -11.77 -14.42 -6.77
N LEU A 266 -10.46 -14.20 -6.85
CA LEU A 266 -9.89 -13.18 -7.72
C LEU A 266 -10.14 -13.54 -9.19
N PRO A 267 -10.71 -12.62 -10.00
CA PRO A 267 -10.89 -12.83 -11.44
C PRO A 267 -9.56 -13.12 -12.16
N GLU A 268 -9.65 -13.38 -13.46
CA GLU A 268 -8.46 -13.50 -14.32
C GLU A 268 -7.54 -12.27 -14.16
N VAL A 269 -6.23 -12.52 -14.16
CA VAL A 269 -5.20 -11.48 -14.04
C VAL A 269 -4.57 -11.28 -15.42
N PRO A 270 -5.07 -10.33 -16.23
CA PRO A 270 -4.57 -10.11 -17.58
C PRO A 270 -3.14 -9.58 -17.56
N ARG A 271 -2.43 -9.80 -18.67
CA ARG A 271 -1.11 -9.25 -18.95
C ARG A 271 -1.26 -8.07 -19.91
N MET A 272 -0.83 -6.90 -19.48
CA MET A 272 -0.90 -5.66 -20.24
C MET A 272 0.51 -5.14 -20.50
N GLN A 273 0.80 -4.73 -21.73
CA GLN A 273 2.08 -4.09 -22.02
C GLN A 273 2.10 -2.66 -21.46
N TYR A 274 3.25 -2.20 -20.99
CA TYR A 274 3.43 -0.82 -20.50
C TYR A 274 2.95 0.22 -21.53
N ALA A 275 3.27 0.03 -22.81
CA ALA A 275 2.84 0.95 -23.86
C ALA A 275 1.30 1.06 -23.95
N ASP A 276 0.58 -0.07 -23.79
CA ASP A 276 -0.88 -0.06 -23.76
C ASP A 276 -1.45 0.55 -22.49
N ALA A 277 -0.85 0.28 -21.33
CA ALA A 277 -1.23 0.91 -20.07
C ALA A 277 -1.13 2.43 -20.17
N MET A 278 -0.03 2.94 -20.72
CA MET A 278 0.16 4.39 -20.93
C MET A 278 -0.78 4.95 -22.01
N ARG A 279 -1.02 4.23 -23.09
CA ARG A 279 -1.90 4.68 -24.17
C ARG A 279 -3.36 4.70 -23.75
N LEU A 280 -3.83 3.66 -23.06
CA LEU A 280 -5.25 3.47 -22.73
C LEU A 280 -5.67 4.12 -21.40
N TYR A 281 -4.73 4.33 -20.49
CA TYR A 281 -5.04 4.78 -19.13
C TYR A 281 -4.14 5.92 -18.64
N GLY A 282 -3.01 6.19 -19.32
CA GLY A 282 -2.05 7.23 -18.92
C GLY A 282 -1.30 6.93 -17.62
N SER A 283 -1.19 5.64 -17.26
CA SER A 283 -0.57 5.18 -16.03
C SER A 283 0.02 3.79 -16.22
N ASP A 284 1.18 3.56 -15.62
CA ASP A 284 1.83 2.25 -15.47
C ASP A 284 1.11 1.31 -14.48
N LYS A 285 0.15 1.83 -13.73
CA LYS A 285 -0.66 1.12 -12.74
C LYS A 285 -2.15 1.47 -12.89
N PRO A 286 -2.79 1.08 -14.00
CA PRO A 286 -4.17 1.45 -14.28
C PRO A 286 -5.16 0.79 -13.31
N ASP A 287 -6.19 1.56 -12.90
CA ASP A 287 -7.35 1.00 -12.20
C ASP A 287 -8.33 0.44 -13.24
N THR A 288 -8.39 -0.88 -13.34
CA THR A 288 -9.21 -1.60 -14.32
C THR A 288 -10.53 -2.13 -13.76
N ARG A 289 -10.96 -1.66 -12.57
CA ARG A 289 -12.29 -1.97 -12.02
C ARG A 289 -13.43 -1.39 -12.84
N PHE A 290 -13.15 -0.41 -13.66
CA PHE A 290 -14.11 0.25 -14.52
C PHE A 290 -13.48 0.56 -15.87
N ASP A 291 -14.33 0.63 -16.89
CA ASP A 291 -13.97 1.04 -18.25
C ASP A 291 -13.50 2.51 -18.27
N MET A 292 -13.75 3.26 -19.27
CA MET A 292 -13.34 4.65 -19.45
C MET A 292 -11.90 4.73 -19.98
N GLN A 293 -11.59 3.85 -20.95
CA GLN A 293 -10.31 3.91 -21.67
C GLN A 293 -10.18 5.21 -22.46
N PHE A 294 -8.95 5.61 -22.69
CA PHE A 294 -8.63 6.78 -23.48
C PHE A 294 -8.92 6.56 -24.95
N VAL A 295 -9.45 7.60 -25.60
CA VAL A 295 -9.65 7.66 -27.06
C VAL A 295 -8.89 8.85 -27.60
N GLU A 296 -8.01 8.61 -28.56
CA GLU A 296 -7.24 9.63 -29.25
C GLU A 296 -8.06 10.22 -30.39
N LEU A 297 -8.02 11.55 -30.53
CA LEU A 297 -8.87 12.30 -31.46
C LEU A 297 -8.08 13.06 -32.54
N ASN A 298 -6.76 13.00 -32.56
CA ASN A 298 -5.92 13.81 -33.44
C ASN A 298 -6.44 13.88 -34.89
N ASP A 299 -6.76 12.71 -35.48
CA ASP A 299 -7.21 12.60 -36.87
C ASP A 299 -8.59 13.23 -37.11
N LEU A 300 -9.41 13.38 -36.07
CA LEU A 300 -10.76 13.94 -36.15
C LEU A 300 -10.82 15.44 -35.87
N VAL A 301 -9.84 15.99 -35.16
CA VAL A 301 -9.96 17.35 -34.61
C VAL A 301 -8.91 18.34 -35.08
N LYS A 302 -7.74 17.87 -35.57
CA LYS A 302 -6.68 18.76 -36.05
C LYS A 302 -7.02 19.36 -37.42
N GLY A 303 -6.54 20.59 -37.66
CA GLY A 303 -6.79 21.33 -38.93
C GLY A 303 -8.19 21.93 -39.03
N LYS A 304 -8.95 21.96 -37.92
CA LYS A 304 -10.30 22.56 -37.87
C LYS A 304 -10.30 24.03 -37.42
N GLY A 305 -9.13 24.63 -37.17
CA GLY A 305 -8.99 26.04 -36.79
C GLY A 305 -9.21 26.31 -35.30
N PHE A 306 -9.19 25.29 -34.45
CA PHE A 306 -9.18 25.43 -32.99
C PHE A 306 -7.74 25.31 -32.46
N PRO A 307 -7.08 26.45 -32.11
CA PRO A 307 -5.65 26.49 -31.80
C PRO A 307 -5.20 25.52 -30.68
N VAL A 308 -6.08 25.26 -29.71
CA VAL A 308 -5.78 24.36 -28.60
C VAL A 308 -5.57 22.91 -29.09
N PHE A 309 -6.33 22.48 -30.09
CA PHE A 309 -6.18 21.16 -30.69
C PHE A 309 -5.12 21.13 -31.77
N ASP A 310 -5.10 22.18 -32.62
CA ASP A 310 -4.19 22.25 -33.77
C ASP A 310 -2.71 22.26 -33.34
N ASN A 311 -2.39 22.90 -32.19
CA ASN A 311 -1.03 23.01 -31.65
C ASN A 311 -0.64 21.89 -30.67
N ALA A 312 -1.56 21.04 -30.23
CA ALA A 312 -1.26 19.96 -29.31
C ALA A 312 -0.55 18.79 -30.02
N GLU A 313 0.32 18.10 -29.34
CA GLU A 313 0.85 16.82 -29.82
C GLU A 313 -0.23 15.75 -29.81
N LEU A 314 -1.00 15.69 -28.73
CA LEU A 314 -2.07 14.73 -28.50
C LEU A 314 -3.34 15.41 -28.02
N VAL A 315 -4.47 15.05 -28.63
CA VAL A 315 -5.83 15.34 -28.16
C VAL A 315 -6.45 14.00 -27.79
N VAL A 316 -6.85 13.87 -26.54
CA VAL A 316 -7.27 12.60 -25.97
C VAL A 316 -8.38 12.82 -24.94
N GLY A 317 -9.31 11.89 -24.84
CA GLY A 317 -10.45 12.03 -23.93
C GLY A 317 -10.96 10.71 -23.39
N ILE A 318 -11.97 10.83 -22.54
CA ILE A 318 -12.71 9.72 -21.91
C ILE A 318 -14.20 9.88 -22.09
N ASN A 319 -14.93 8.77 -22.09
CA ASN A 319 -16.40 8.74 -22.05
C ASN A 319 -16.87 8.45 -20.62
N ALA A 320 -17.45 9.45 -19.96
CA ALA A 320 -18.10 9.30 -18.65
C ALA A 320 -19.58 8.94 -18.88
N LYS A 321 -19.88 7.63 -18.85
CA LYS A 321 -21.22 7.09 -19.10
C LYS A 321 -22.24 7.66 -18.12
N GLY A 322 -23.40 8.10 -18.62
CA GLY A 322 -24.50 8.62 -17.82
C GLY A 322 -24.28 10.01 -17.19
N ALA A 323 -23.18 10.71 -17.52
CA ALA A 323 -22.80 11.97 -16.89
C ALA A 323 -23.22 13.24 -17.70
N ALA A 324 -23.99 13.11 -18.77
CA ALA A 324 -24.44 14.28 -19.56
C ALA A 324 -25.26 15.30 -18.75
N SER A 325 -25.92 14.84 -17.69
CA SER A 325 -26.72 15.68 -16.78
C SER A 325 -25.89 16.58 -15.85
N TYR A 326 -24.56 16.46 -15.84
CA TYR A 326 -23.70 17.33 -15.02
C TYR A 326 -24.01 18.79 -15.26
N THR A 327 -24.25 19.51 -14.18
CA THR A 327 -24.51 20.97 -14.23
C THR A 327 -23.23 21.71 -14.61
N ARG A 328 -23.39 22.97 -15.02
CA ARG A 328 -22.25 23.84 -15.30
C ARG A 328 -21.30 23.92 -14.11
N LYS A 329 -21.84 24.04 -12.88
CA LYS A 329 -21.05 24.09 -11.66
C LYS A 329 -20.18 22.82 -11.51
N GLN A 330 -20.72 21.63 -11.76
CA GLN A 330 -19.96 20.38 -11.68
C GLN A 330 -18.86 20.30 -12.74
N LEU A 331 -19.09 20.84 -13.95
CA LEU A 331 -18.05 20.92 -14.99
C LEU A 331 -16.98 21.97 -14.66
N ASP A 332 -17.36 23.08 -14.05
CA ASP A 332 -16.41 24.07 -13.56
C ASP A 332 -15.54 23.48 -12.43
N GLU A 333 -16.12 22.72 -11.50
CA GLU A 333 -15.40 21.99 -10.45
C GLU A 333 -14.40 20.96 -11.03
N LEU A 334 -14.75 20.24 -12.09
CA LEU A 334 -13.82 19.34 -12.79
C LEU A 334 -12.69 20.12 -13.47
N THR A 335 -13.01 21.28 -14.05
CA THR A 335 -12.01 22.15 -14.67
C THR A 335 -11.03 22.69 -13.62
N ASP A 336 -11.53 23.10 -12.46
CA ASP A 336 -10.68 23.56 -11.35
C ASP A 336 -9.83 22.41 -10.78
N PHE A 337 -10.39 21.19 -10.71
CA PHE A 337 -9.66 20.01 -10.26
C PHE A 337 -8.43 19.74 -11.13
N ILE A 338 -8.58 19.69 -12.46
CA ILE A 338 -7.47 19.39 -13.37
C ILE A 338 -6.44 20.54 -13.49
N LYS A 339 -6.84 21.77 -13.17
CA LYS A 339 -5.95 22.94 -13.15
C LYS A 339 -5.09 23.05 -11.90
N ARG A 340 -5.33 22.22 -10.88
CA ARG A 340 -4.48 22.19 -9.67
C ARG A 340 -3.01 22.02 -10.06
N PRO A 341 -2.06 22.66 -9.36
CA PRO A 341 -0.63 22.61 -9.71
C PRO A 341 -0.08 21.20 -9.84
N GLN A 342 -0.61 20.26 -9.06
CA GLN A 342 -0.19 18.85 -9.07
C GLN A 342 -0.58 18.13 -10.38
N ILE A 343 -1.65 18.57 -11.06
CA ILE A 343 -2.14 17.99 -12.33
C ILE A 343 -1.68 18.86 -13.49
N GLY A 344 -1.90 20.18 -13.40
CA GLY A 344 -1.35 21.19 -14.28
C GLY A 344 -1.95 21.23 -15.70
N ALA A 345 -3.20 20.77 -15.88
CA ALA A 345 -3.88 20.90 -17.17
C ALA A 345 -4.32 22.35 -17.41
N THR A 346 -4.32 22.78 -18.66
CA THR A 346 -4.66 24.18 -19.03
C THR A 346 -6.15 24.45 -19.10
N GLY A 347 -6.96 23.42 -19.40
CA GLY A 347 -8.41 23.53 -19.51
C GLY A 347 -9.06 22.19 -19.81
N LEU A 348 -10.40 22.15 -19.72
CA LEU A 348 -11.23 20.99 -20.01
C LEU A 348 -12.18 21.32 -21.17
N ILE A 349 -12.15 20.49 -22.20
CA ILE A 349 -13.14 20.50 -23.26
C ILE A 349 -14.11 19.36 -23.00
N TYR A 350 -15.41 19.61 -23.21
CA TYR A 350 -16.43 18.58 -23.04
C TYR A 350 -17.45 18.57 -24.17
N ALA A 351 -18.04 17.41 -24.41
CA ALA A 351 -19.21 17.26 -25.27
C ALA A 351 -20.25 16.36 -24.60
N ARG A 352 -21.52 16.71 -24.73
CA ARG A 352 -22.66 15.98 -24.14
C ARG A 352 -23.43 15.28 -25.26
N HIS A 353 -23.67 13.99 -25.10
CA HIS A 353 -24.65 13.26 -25.88
C HIS A 353 -25.98 13.31 -25.13
N ASN A 354 -26.84 14.27 -25.49
CA ASN A 354 -28.09 14.54 -24.77
C ASN A 354 -29.10 13.39 -24.97
N GLU A 355 -30.12 13.32 -24.12
CA GLU A 355 -31.20 12.34 -24.19
C GLU A 355 -32.03 12.44 -25.50
N ASP A 356 -32.12 13.61 -26.09
CA ASP A 356 -32.78 13.85 -27.38
C ASP A 356 -31.96 13.38 -28.61
N GLY A 357 -30.73 12.90 -28.35
CA GLY A 357 -29.77 12.45 -29.37
C GLY A 357 -28.92 13.55 -29.98
N THR A 358 -29.08 14.79 -29.54
CA THR A 358 -28.20 15.89 -29.98
C THR A 358 -26.86 15.82 -29.26
N ILE A 359 -25.79 16.24 -29.93
CA ILE A 359 -24.46 16.33 -29.30
C ILE A 359 -24.08 17.82 -29.27
N LYS A 360 -23.69 18.28 -28.07
CA LYS A 360 -23.27 19.69 -27.86
C LYS A 360 -21.92 19.71 -27.16
N SER A 361 -21.04 20.59 -27.62
CA SER A 361 -19.71 20.76 -27.08
C SER A 361 -19.47 22.17 -26.54
N SER A 362 -18.49 22.28 -25.63
CA SER A 362 -17.98 23.61 -25.20
C SER A 362 -17.26 24.37 -26.32
N VAL A 363 -17.01 23.74 -27.46
CA VAL A 363 -16.30 24.28 -28.63
C VAL A 363 -17.10 24.20 -29.93
N ASP A 364 -18.42 24.24 -29.86
CA ASP A 364 -19.36 24.19 -31.01
C ASP A 364 -19.07 25.23 -32.10
N LYS A 365 -18.34 26.31 -31.76
CA LYS A 365 -17.94 27.36 -32.73
C LYS A 365 -16.94 26.84 -33.78
N PHE A 366 -16.20 25.77 -33.47
CA PHE A 366 -15.15 25.22 -34.31
C PHE A 366 -15.53 23.87 -34.94
N PHE A 367 -16.49 23.17 -34.35
CA PHE A 367 -16.88 21.82 -34.73
C PHE A 367 -18.38 21.76 -35.02
N ASN A 368 -18.73 21.35 -36.23
CA ASN A 368 -20.12 21.20 -36.63
C ASN A 368 -20.74 19.88 -36.10
N GLU A 369 -22.04 19.70 -36.37
CA GLU A 369 -22.79 18.51 -35.90
C GLU A 369 -22.19 17.18 -36.41
N GLU A 370 -21.68 17.16 -37.65
CA GLU A 370 -21.08 15.98 -38.24
C GLU A 370 -19.76 15.63 -37.56
N ASP A 371 -18.93 16.64 -37.25
CA ASP A 371 -17.69 16.45 -36.47
C ASP A 371 -18.01 15.84 -35.10
N LEU A 372 -19.02 16.38 -34.40
CA LEU A 372 -19.40 15.87 -33.06
C LEU A 372 -19.99 14.44 -33.14
N LYS A 373 -20.69 14.10 -34.23
CA LYS A 373 -21.13 12.71 -34.45
C LYS A 373 -19.93 11.76 -34.65
N GLN A 374 -18.87 12.20 -35.31
CA GLN A 374 -17.64 11.41 -35.43
C GLN A 374 -16.96 11.20 -34.06
N TRP A 375 -16.95 12.23 -33.19
CA TRP A 375 -16.48 12.07 -31.81
C TRP A 375 -17.31 11.02 -31.07
N SER A 376 -18.65 11.16 -31.12
CA SER A 376 -19.56 10.20 -30.50
C SER A 376 -19.29 8.75 -30.94
N LYS A 377 -19.04 8.56 -32.23
CA LYS A 377 -18.71 7.24 -32.80
C LYS A 377 -17.35 6.72 -32.28
N ALA A 378 -16.33 7.60 -32.23
CA ALA A 378 -15.00 7.22 -31.74
C ALA A 378 -15.04 6.79 -30.27
N PHE A 379 -15.81 7.48 -29.44
CA PHE A 379 -16.00 7.15 -28.02
C PHE A 379 -17.09 6.10 -27.77
N ALA A 380 -17.77 5.61 -28.79
CA ALA A 380 -18.92 4.73 -28.67
C ALA A 380 -19.95 5.24 -27.65
N THR A 381 -20.29 6.55 -27.71
CA THR A 381 -21.20 7.16 -26.73
C THR A 381 -22.65 6.75 -26.95
N GLU A 382 -23.38 6.66 -25.85
CA GLU A 382 -24.83 6.53 -25.83
C GLU A 382 -25.47 7.82 -25.33
N LYS A 383 -26.80 7.94 -25.47
CA LYS A 383 -27.55 9.07 -24.92
C LYS A 383 -27.35 9.14 -23.40
N GLY A 384 -27.09 10.31 -22.91
CA GLY A 384 -26.79 10.52 -21.50
C GLY A 384 -25.30 10.55 -21.16
N ASP A 385 -24.40 10.31 -22.11
CA ASP A 385 -22.95 10.27 -21.91
C ASP A 385 -22.29 11.66 -21.98
N LEU A 386 -21.17 11.81 -21.26
CA LEU A 386 -20.35 13.02 -21.23
C LEU A 386 -18.92 12.69 -21.66
N LEU A 387 -18.48 13.34 -22.74
CA LEU A 387 -17.09 13.31 -23.18
C LEU A 387 -16.28 14.37 -22.45
N LEU A 388 -15.11 14.01 -21.95
CA LEU A 388 -14.15 14.89 -21.31
C LEU A 388 -12.82 14.77 -22.06
N ILE A 389 -12.31 15.88 -22.58
CA ILE A 389 -11.20 15.90 -23.54
C ILE A 389 -10.13 16.88 -23.06
N LEU A 390 -8.88 16.46 -23.13
CA LEU A 390 -7.69 17.27 -22.87
C LEU A 390 -6.78 17.30 -24.10
N ALA A 391 -5.94 18.33 -24.17
CA ALA A 391 -4.97 18.50 -25.25
C ALA A 391 -3.64 19.03 -24.70
N GLY A 392 -2.52 18.52 -25.21
CA GLY A 392 -1.19 18.93 -24.75
C GLY A 392 -0.06 18.07 -25.31
N SER A 393 1.09 18.07 -24.64
CA SER A 393 2.17 17.12 -24.93
C SER A 393 1.78 15.71 -24.49
N THR A 394 2.17 14.72 -25.27
CA THR A 394 1.69 13.34 -25.14
C THR A 394 1.76 12.79 -23.73
N ASP A 395 2.94 12.83 -23.11
CA ASP A 395 3.14 12.22 -21.79
C ASP A 395 2.40 12.96 -20.67
N LYS A 396 2.40 14.32 -20.74
CA LYS A 396 1.72 15.12 -19.73
C LYS A 396 0.21 14.97 -19.81
N VAL A 397 -0.35 15.06 -21.02
CA VAL A 397 -1.82 15.01 -21.18
C VAL A 397 -2.41 13.66 -20.81
N ARG A 398 -1.69 12.56 -21.06
CA ARG A 398 -2.11 11.22 -20.63
C ARG A 398 -2.15 11.11 -19.10
N LYS A 399 -1.10 11.57 -18.40
CA LYS A 399 -1.07 11.60 -16.93
C LYS A 399 -2.18 12.48 -16.34
N GLN A 400 -2.41 13.66 -16.93
CA GLN A 400 -3.48 14.56 -16.53
C GLN A 400 -4.87 13.95 -16.72
N LEU A 401 -5.09 13.26 -17.84
CA LEU A 401 -6.36 12.60 -18.13
C LEU A 401 -6.60 11.38 -17.21
N ASN A 402 -5.55 10.67 -16.79
CA ASN A 402 -5.67 9.63 -15.78
C ASN A 402 -6.20 10.17 -14.45
N GLU A 403 -5.69 11.32 -13.98
CA GLU A 403 -6.20 11.95 -12.76
C GLU A 403 -7.71 12.30 -12.90
N LEU A 404 -8.10 12.84 -14.05
CA LEU A 404 -9.51 13.13 -14.35
C LEU A 404 -10.36 11.85 -14.41
N ARG A 405 -9.83 10.77 -15.01
CA ARG A 405 -10.47 9.45 -15.08
C ARG A 405 -10.74 8.88 -13.69
N LEU A 406 -9.74 8.94 -12.81
CA LEU A 406 -9.85 8.46 -11.43
C LEU A 406 -10.85 9.29 -10.61
N GLU A 407 -10.86 10.60 -10.79
CA GLU A 407 -11.85 11.51 -10.18
C GLU A 407 -13.26 11.20 -10.67
N MET A 408 -13.46 10.99 -11.96
CA MET A 408 -14.75 10.57 -12.50
C MET A 408 -15.18 9.20 -11.98
N GLY A 409 -14.26 8.26 -11.87
CA GLY A 409 -14.51 6.94 -11.25
C GLY A 409 -15.00 7.06 -9.80
N ASN A 410 -14.45 8.00 -9.02
CA ASN A 410 -14.92 8.31 -7.66
C ASN A 410 -16.32 8.92 -7.68
N ARG A 411 -16.54 9.97 -8.48
CA ARG A 411 -17.83 10.68 -8.54
C ARG A 411 -18.99 9.80 -9.02
N LEU A 412 -18.70 8.84 -9.87
CA LEU A 412 -19.68 7.89 -10.41
C LEU A 412 -19.79 6.60 -9.55
N GLY A 413 -19.04 6.49 -8.45
CA GLY A 413 -19.08 5.32 -7.56
C GLY A 413 -18.52 4.02 -8.17
N LEU A 414 -17.67 4.12 -9.20
CA LEU A 414 -17.12 2.98 -9.93
C LEU A 414 -15.91 2.33 -9.25
N ARG A 415 -15.36 2.99 -8.21
CA ARG A 415 -14.17 2.53 -7.48
C ARG A 415 -14.55 1.90 -6.14
N ASP A 416 -15.42 0.88 -6.16
CA ASP A 416 -15.79 0.15 -4.95
C ASP A 416 -14.57 -0.54 -4.33
N LYS A 417 -14.35 -0.32 -3.04
CA LYS A 417 -13.25 -0.89 -2.25
C LYS A 417 -13.39 -2.40 -2.00
N ASN A 418 -14.56 -2.98 -2.22
CA ASN A 418 -14.82 -4.41 -2.08
C ASN A 418 -14.71 -5.18 -3.40
N THR A 419 -14.49 -4.49 -4.51
CA THR A 419 -14.23 -5.09 -5.81
C THR A 419 -12.75 -5.00 -6.13
N PHE A 420 -12.17 -6.11 -6.59
CA PHE A 420 -10.75 -6.21 -6.88
C PHE A 420 -10.51 -6.58 -8.33
N SER A 421 -9.68 -5.80 -9.00
CA SER A 421 -9.18 -6.06 -10.34
C SER A 421 -7.65 -6.04 -10.30
N ALA A 422 -7.04 -7.17 -10.61
CA ALA A 422 -5.58 -7.32 -10.67
C ALA A 422 -5.14 -7.45 -12.12
N LEU A 423 -3.95 -6.97 -12.43
CA LEU A 423 -3.29 -7.16 -13.73
C LEU A 423 -1.77 -7.17 -13.57
N TRP A 424 -1.09 -7.79 -14.53
CA TRP A 424 0.34 -7.60 -14.72
C TRP A 424 0.58 -6.51 -15.77
N VAL A 425 1.51 -5.61 -15.47
CA VAL A 425 2.08 -4.68 -16.45
C VAL A 425 3.48 -5.16 -16.80
N LEU A 426 3.77 -5.29 -18.08
CA LEU A 426 4.98 -5.91 -18.61
C LEU A 426 5.65 -5.00 -19.64
N ASP A 427 6.88 -5.35 -20.02
CA ASP A 427 7.60 -4.73 -21.13
C ASP A 427 7.81 -3.22 -20.94
N PHE A 428 8.20 -2.84 -19.73
CA PHE A 428 8.59 -1.47 -19.39
C PHE A 428 9.82 -1.05 -20.23
N PRO A 429 10.03 0.28 -20.43
CA PRO A 429 11.34 0.75 -20.90
C PRO A 429 12.45 0.30 -19.94
N LEU A 430 13.59 -0.11 -20.47
CA LEU A 430 14.75 -0.48 -19.66
C LEU A 430 15.42 0.75 -19.06
N LEU A 431 15.48 1.81 -19.85
CA LEU A 431 16.19 3.05 -19.56
C LEU A 431 15.26 4.26 -19.73
N GLU A 432 15.42 5.23 -18.88
CA GLU A 432 14.75 6.53 -18.94
C GLU A 432 15.80 7.63 -19.08
N TRP A 433 15.61 8.54 -20.05
CA TRP A 433 16.51 9.68 -20.22
C TRP A 433 16.13 10.79 -19.24
N ASP A 434 17.10 11.27 -18.49
CA ASP A 434 16.95 12.41 -17.60
C ASP A 434 17.60 13.65 -18.22
N GLU A 435 16.76 14.66 -18.51
CA GLU A 435 17.22 15.92 -19.12
C GLU A 435 18.08 16.78 -18.16
N GLU A 436 17.91 16.65 -16.85
CA GLU A 436 18.67 17.43 -15.87
C GLU A 436 20.10 16.90 -15.72
N THR A 437 20.26 15.58 -15.71
CA THR A 437 21.56 14.94 -15.57
C THR A 437 22.19 14.57 -16.91
N GLU A 438 21.48 14.76 -18.01
CA GLU A 438 21.90 14.42 -19.39
C GLU A 438 22.42 12.97 -19.53
N ARG A 439 21.72 12.01 -18.85
CA ARG A 439 22.10 10.60 -18.87
C ARG A 439 20.90 9.67 -18.75
N TYR A 440 21.11 8.40 -19.08
CA TYR A 440 20.12 7.36 -18.82
C TYR A 440 20.13 6.93 -17.34
N HIS A 441 18.94 6.67 -16.82
CA HIS A 441 18.72 6.00 -15.55
C HIS A 441 17.97 4.67 -15.81
N ALA A 442 18.22 3.67 -14.99
CA ALA A 442 17.41 2.45 -15.04
C ALA A 442 16.00 2.74 -14.54
N MET A 443 14.98 2.36 -15.30
CA MET A 443 13.60 2.57 -14.89
C MET A 443 13.24 1.78 -13.63
N HIS A 444 13.78 0.57 -13.47
CA HIS A 444 13.58 -0.29 -12.30
C HIS A 444 14.85 -0.42 -11.46
N HIS A 445 15.82 -1.16 -11.97
CA HIS A 445 17.06 -1.45 -11.25
C HIS A 445 18.23 -1.71 -12.21
N PRO A 446 19.46 -1.36 -11.88
CA PRO A 446 20.65 -1.60 -12.73
C PRO A 446 20.90 -3.07 -13.09
N PHE A 447 20.34 -4.02 -12.33
CA PHE A 447 20.46 -5.46 -12.58
C PHE A 447 19.29 -6.06 -13.39
N THR A 448 18.35 -5.22 -13.84
CA THR A 448 17.23 -5.66 -14.68
C THR A 448 17.74 -6.07 -16.06
N SER A 449 17.42 -7.29 -16.50
CA SER A 449 17.76 -7.76 -17.84
C SER A 449 16.92 -7.05 -18.90
N PRO A 450 17.50 -6.64 -20.05
CA PRO A 450 16.72 -6.34 -21.23
C PRO A 450 15.99 -7.58 -21.73
N LYS A 451 14.93 -7.40 -22.52
CA LYS A 451 14.36 -8.51 -23.29
C LYS A 451 15.44 -9.09 -24.22
N PRO A 452 15.53 -10.43 -24.38
CA PRO A 452 16.57 -11.05 -25.19
C PRO A 452 16.63 -10.53 -26.62
N GLU A 453 15.47 -10.29 -27.24
CA GLU A 453 15.33 -9.76 -28.58
C GLU A 453 15.77 -8.29 -28.74
N ASP A 454 15.83 -7.54 -27.67
CA ASP A 454 16.17 -6.11 -27.66
C ASP A 454 17.63 -5.83 -27.27
N ILE A 455 18.42 -6.84 -26.87
CA ILE A 455 19.83 -6.66 -26.44
C ILE A 455 20.66 -5.90 -27.47
N ALA A 456 20.48 -6.20 -28.76
CA ALA A 456 21.22 -5.54 -29.84
C ALA A 456 20.87 -4.04 -29.99
N LEU A 457 19.71 -3.61 -29.49
CA LEU A 457 19.28 -2.21 -29.51
C LEU A 457 20.02 -1.35 -28.48
N LEU A 458 20.65 -1.94 -27.46
CA LEU A 458 21.44 -1.19 -26.47
C LEU A 458 22.50 -0.29 -27.11
N ASP A 459 23.15 -0.79 -28.17
CA ASP A 459 24.20 -0.03 -28.87
C ASP A 459 23.65 0.97 -29.90
N THR A 460 22.43 0.81 -30.40
CA THR A 460 21.89 1.56 -31.54
C THR A 460 20.70 2.46 -31.17
N ASP A 461 19.84 2.02 -30.29
CA ASP A 461 18.62 2.73 -29.89
C ASP A 461 18.21 2.38 -28.43
N PRO A 462 19.03 2.77 -27.43
CA PRO A 462 18.84 2.36 -26.04
C PRO A 462 17.51 2.79 -25.43
N LYS A 463 16.90 3.88 -25.92
CA LYS A 463 15.59 4.37 -25.43
C LYS A 463 14.42 3.43 -25.74
N ASN A 464 14.54 2.57 -26.75
CA ASN A 464 13.50 1.64 -27.17
C ASN A 464 13.75 0.20 -26.69
N VAL A 465 14.77 -0.01 -25.87
CA VAL A 465 15.03 -1.32 -25.25
C VAL A 465 14.00 -1.56 -24.14
N ARG A 466 13.30 -2.71 -24.24
CA ARG A 466 12.35 -3.13 -23.22
C ARG A 466 13.04 -3.92 -22.11
N ALA A 467 12.62 -3.68 -20.88
CA ALA A 467 13.02 -4.43 -19.71
C ALA A 467 12.28 -5.77 -19.63
N ASN A 468 12.96 -6.82 -19.19
CA ASN A 468 12.32 -8.07 -18.77
C ASN A 468 11.82 -7.91 -17.31
N ALA A 469 10.97 -6.88 -17.12
CA ALA A 469 10.41 -6.46 -15.85
C ALA A 469 8.88 -6.61 -15.85
N TYR A 470 8.31 -6.69 -14.66
CA TYR A 470 6.89 -6.94 -14.45
C TYR A 470 6.44 -6.34 -13.13
N ASP A 471 5.29 -5.66 -13.15
CA ASP A 471 4.63 -5.14 -11.96
C ASP A 471 3.23 -5.73 -11.82
N MET A 472 2.87 -6.16 -10.60
CA MET A 472 1.50 -6.52 -10.29
C MET A 472 0.77 -5.31 -9.74
N VAL A 473 -0.36 -5.00 -10.37
CA VAL A 473 -1.23 -3.88 -10.01
C VAL A 473 -2.56 -4.42 -9.52
N ILE A 474 -3.05 -3.89 -8.39
CA ILE A 474 -4.42 -4.14 -7.91
C ILE A 474 -5.11 -2.80 -7.68
N ASN A 475 -6.28 -2.60 -8.29
CA ASN A 475 -7.12 -1.42 -8.09
C ASN A 475 -6.38 -0.07 -8.33
N GLY A 476 -5.52 -0.02 -9.32
CA GLY A 476 -4.74 1.19 -9.62
C GLY A 476 -3.54 1.43 -8.70
N THR A 477 -3.12 0.41 -7.98
CA THR A 477 -1.98 0.46 -7.07
C THR A 477 -1.01 -0.67 -7.41
N GLU A 478 0.24 -0.34 -7.69
CA GLU A 478 1.34 -1.28 -7.78
C GLU A 478 1.57 -1.91 -6.41
N ILE A 479 1.37 -3.21 -6.31
CA ILE A 479 1.55 -3.98 -5.07
C ILE A 479 2.86 -4.72 -5.00
N GLY A 480 3.52 -4.92 -6.13
CA GLY A 480 4.82 -5.56 -6.21
C GLY A 480 5.38 -5.49 -7.61
N GLY A 481 6.69 -5.42 -7.68
CA GLY A 481 7.41 -5.36 -8.93
C GLY A 481 8.71 -6.16 -8.86
N GLY A 482 9.20 -6.53 -10.05
CA GLY A 482 10.42 -7.29 -10.18
C GLY A 482 10.89 -7.43 -11.63
N SER A 483 11.92 -8.21 -11.81
CA SER A 483 12.48 -8.48 -13.14
C SER A 483 13.25 -9.78 -13.20
N ILE A 484 13.49 -10.26 -14.39
CA ILE A 484 14.59 -11.20 -14.66
C ILE A 484 15.90 -10.41 -14.54
N ARG A 485 16.91 -10.99 -13.92
CA ARG A 485 18.19 -10.32 -13.66
C ARG A 485 19.21 -10.60 -14.72
N ILE A 486 20.11 -9.63 -14.93
CA ILE A 486 21.34 -9.88 -15.68
C ILE A 486 22.21 -10.82 -14.85
N HIS A 487 22.63 -11.94 -15.41
CA HIS A 487 23.57 -12.88 -14.81
C HIS A 487 24.85 -13.03 -15.64
N ASP A 488 24.87 -12.46 -16.83
CA ASP A 488 26.05 -12.35 -17.68
C ASP A 488 26.85 -11.09 -17.35
N ARG A 489 28.15 -11.26 -17.06
CA ARG A 489 29.03 -10.16 -16.64
C ARG A 489 29.24 -9.13 -17.76
N ALA A 490 29.33 -9.55 -19.02
CA ALA A 490 29.58 -8.63 -20.13
C ALA A 490 28.36 -7.73 -20.37
N LEU A 491 27.17 -8.32 -20.32
CA LEU A 491 25.90 -7.58 -20.42
C LEU A 491 25.74 -6.61 -19.23
N GLN A 492 26.10 -7.03 -18.02
CA GLN A 492 26.04 -6.14 -16.85
C GLN A 492 27.03 -4.96 -16.95
N ALA A 493 28.23 -5.19 -17.46
CA ALA A 493 29.19 -4.11 -17.69
C ALA A 493 28.71 -3.13 -18.76
N LEU A 494 28.07 -3.63 -19.83
CA LEU A 494 27.44 -2.80 -20.86
C LEU A 494 26.31 -1.94 -20.25
N MET A 495 25.47 -2.54 -19.42
CA MET A 495 24.40 -1.84 -18.74
C MET A 495 24.92 -0.70 -17.84
N PHE A 496 25.94 -0.95 -17.03
CA PHE A 496 26.58 0.08 -16.21
C PHE A 496 27.14 1.23 -17.04
N LYS A 497 27.74 0.93 -18.21
CA LYS A 497 28.22 1.95 -19.15
C LYS A 497 27.08 2.86 -19.63
N HIS A 498 25.92 2.30 -20.00
CA HIS A 498 24.74 3.10 -20.39
C HIS A 498 24.19 3.96 -19.25
N LEU A 499 24.31 3.50 -18.01
CA LEU A 499 23.93 4.24 -16.81
C LEU A 499 24.98 5.29 -16.39
N GLY A 500 26.07 5.42 -17.13
CA GLY A 500 27.12 6.43 -16.89
C GLY A 500 28.12 6.07 -15.80
N PHE A 501 28.17 4.80 -15.36
CA PHE A 501 29.22 4.35 -14.44
C PHE A 501 30.52 4.09 -15.18
N SER A 502 31.64 4.59 -14.63
CA SER A 502 32.96 4.10 -14.99
C SER A 502 33.16 2.66 -14.49
N ALA A 503 34.08 1.93 -15.09
CA ALA A 503 34.41 0.58 -14.63
C ALA A 503 34.85 0.54 -13.16
N GLU A 504 35.60 1.59 -12.73
CA GLU A 504 36.09 1.73 -11.36
C GLU A 504 34.95 1.99 -10.36
N GLU A 505 33.97 2.84 -10.73
CA GLU A 505 32.79 3.13 -9.90
C GLU A 505 31.91 1.88 -9.77
N ALA A 506 31.65 1.18 -10.88
CA ALA A 506 30.88 -0.07 -10.87
C ALA A 506 31.54 -1.13 -10.00
N GLN A 507 32.88 -1.30 -10.11
CA GLN A 507 33.64 -2.22 -9.27
C GLN A 507 33.62 -1.82 -7.80
N LYS A 508 33.73 -0.53 -7.49
CA LYS A 508 33.68 -0.03 -6.11
C LYS A 508 32.32 -0.27 -5.46
N GLN A 509 31.24 -0.08 -6.20
CA GLN A 509 29.88 -0.19 -5.67
C GLN A 509 29.36 -1.63 -5.66
N PHE A 510 29.53 -2.34 -6.78
CA PHE A 510 28.89 -3.64 -7.05
C PHE A 510 29.92 -4.77 -7.32
N GLY A 511 31.21 -4.52 -7.14
CA GLY A 511 32.27 -5.47 -7.45
C GLY A 511 32.08 -6.83 -6.80
N PHE A 512 31.64 -6.86 -5.54
CA PHE A 512 31.39 -8.10 -4.82
C PHE A 512 30.32 -9.00 -5.49
N LEU A 513 29.33 -8.40 -6.14
CA LEU A 513 28.30 -9.13 -6.87
C LEU A 513 28.80 -9.54 -8.27
N MET A 514 29.50 -8.63 -8.95
CA MET A 514 30.12 -8.92 -10.25
C MET A 514 31.15 -10.05 -10.15
N ASP A 515 31.94 -10.05 -9.08
CA ASP A 515 32.93 -11.09 -8.82
C ASP A 515 32.23 -12.43 -8.51
N ALA A 516 31.10 -12.40 -7.78
CA ALA A 516 30.32 -13.62 -7.52
C ALA A 516 29.77 -14.25 -8.81
N PHE A 517 29.39 -13.45 -9.80
CA PHE A 517 28.90 -13.95 -11.09
C PHE A 517 29.96 -14.74 -11.88
N GLU A 518 31.25 -14.50 -11.64
CA GLU A 518 32.35 -15.28 -12.23
C GLU A 518 32.36 -16.75 -11.79
N PHE A 519 31.72 -17.06 -10.67
CA PHE A 519 31.64 -18.41 -10.12
C PHE A 519 30.38 -19.16 -10.56
N GLY A 520 29.66 -18.67 -11.57
CA GLY A 520 28.54 -19.37 -12.17
C GLY A 520 27.18 -18.95 -11.61
N ALA A 521 26.78 -17.71 -11.87
CA ALA A 521 25.43 -17.24 -11.55
C ALA A 521 24.39 -17.92 -12.46
N PRO A 522 23.35 -18.56 -11.90
CA PRO A 522 22.27 -19.11 -12.70
C PRO A 522 21.40 -17.99 -13.31
N PRO A 523 20.66 -18.24 -14.38
CA PRO A 523 19.53 -17.39 -14.75
C PRO A 523 18.59 -17.28 -13.55
N HIS A 524 18.23 -16.07 -13.15
CA HIS A 524 17.37 -15.85 -11.97
C HIS A 524 16.51 -14.59 -12.13
N GLY A 525 15.48 -14.51 -11.32
CA GLY A 525 14.57 -13.38 -11.25
C GLY A 525 13.75 -13.42 -9.98
N GLY A 526 13.11 -12.31 -9.66
CA GLY A 526 12.34 -12.21 -8.44
C GLY A 526 11.39 -11.04 -8.43
N ILE A 527 10.64 -10.95 -7.34
CA ILE A 527 9.64 -9.93 -7.11
C ILE A 527 9.64 -9.51 -5.64
N ALA A 528 9.33 -8.25 -5.39
CA ALA A 528 9.11 -7.74 -4.04
C ALA A 528 7.71 -7.13 -3.94
N PHE A 529 6.89 -7.63 -3.02
CA PHE A 529 5.57 -7.06 -2.73
C PHE A 529 5.66 -6.08 -1.56
N GLY A 530 5.10 -4.88 -1.71
CA GLY A 530 4.89 -3.95 -0.61
C GLY A 530 3.84 -4.48 0.36
N PHE A 531 4.27 -5.15 1.43
CA PHE A 531 3.37 -5.86 2.34
C PHE A 531 2.41 -4.91 3.08
N ASP A 532 2.87 -3.71 3.42
CA ASP A 532 2.02 -2.68 4.04
C ASP A 532 0.92 -2.23 3.07
N ARG A 533 1.28 -1.99 1.81
CA ARG A 533 0.38 -1.57 0.74
C ARG A 533 -0.63 -2.66 0.41
N LEU A 534 -0.19 -3.90 0.27
CA LEU A 534 -1.07 -5.05 0.05
C LEU A 534 -2.05 -5.22 1.22
N THR A 535 -1.58 -5.09 2.47
CA THR A 535 -2.44 -5.18 3.65
C THR A 535 -3.47 -4.04 3.70
N SER A 536 -3.12 -2.81 3.30
CA SER A 536 -4.07 -1.69 3.27
C SER A 536 -5.18 -1.91 2.24
N ILE A 537 -4.87 -2.46 1.07
CA ILE A 537 -5.86 -2.85 0.05
C ILE A 537 -6.81 -3.91 0.61
N PHE A 538 -6.27 -4.95 1.26
CA PHE A 538 -7.06 -6.00 1.90
C PHE A 538 -7.95 -5.46 3.04
N ALA A 539 -7.52 -4.43 3.74
CA ALA A 539 -8.30 -3.78 4.80
C ALA A 539 -9.29 -2.71 4.26
N GLY A 540 -9.24 -2.35 2.96
CA GLY A 540 -10.05 -1.28 2.36
C GLY A 540 -9.63 0.13 2.81
N LEU A 541 -8.36 0.34 3.15
CA LEU A 541 -7.81 1.59 3.69
C LEU A 541 -7.03 2.37 2.64
N ASP A 542 -7.04 3.69 2.77
CA ASP A 542 -6.32 4.61 1.87
C ASP A 542 -4.89 4.92 2.35
N SER A 543 -4.55 4.53 3.59
CA SER A 543 -3.23 4.79 4.19
C SER A 543 -2.61 3.52 4.76
N ILE A 544 -1.32 3.32 4.50
CA ILE A 544 -0.55 2.21 5.08
C ILE A 544 -0.29 2.39 6.58
N ARG A 545 -0.42 3.59 7.14
CA ARG A 545 -0.20 3.85 8.58
C ARG A 545 -1.13 3.04 9.48
N ASP A 546 -2.34 2.76 9.02
CA ASP A 546 -3.34 2.03 9.81
C ASP A 546 -3.10 0.51 9.85
N VAL A 547 -2.20 -0.01 9.01
CA VAL A 547 -1.76 -1.41 9.02
C VAL A 547 -0.35 -1.60 9.61
N ILE A 548 0.26 -0.53 10.12
CA ILE A 548 1.56 -0.52 10.81
C ILE A 548 1.30 -0.23 12.30
N ALA A 549 1.89 -1.03 13.19
CA ALA A 549 1.66 -0.89 14.62
C ALA A 549 2.10 0.49 15.14
N PHE A 550 3.31 0.92 14.78
CA PHE A 550 3.92 2.19 15.20
C PHE A 550 4.47 2.94 13.97
N PRO A 551 3.60 3.63 13.21
CA PRO A 551 4.02 4.38 12.02
C PRO A 551 4.65 5.71 12.38
N LYS A 552 5.43 6.29 11.45
CA LYS A 552 5.87 7.68 11.51
C LYS A 552 4.76 8.62 11.01
N ASN A 553 4.75 9.86 11.51
CA ASN A 553 3.87 10.91 10.99
C ASN A 553 4.37 11.46 9.62
N ASN A 554 3.67 12.46 9.06
CA ASN A 554 4.04 13.07 7.77
C ASN A 554 5.40 13.79 7.78
N SER A 555 5.94 14.10 8.96
CA SER A 555 7.28 14.70 9.13
C SER A 555 8.37 13.66 9.42
N GLY A 556 8.08 12.36 9.26
CA GLY A 556 9.03 11.29 9.51
C GLY A 556 9.29 11.00 10.99
N ARG A 557 8.48 11.55 11.90
CA ARG A 557 8.70 11.40 13.35
C ARG A 557 7.79 10.34 13.95
N ASP A 558 8.33 9.58 14.88
CA ASP A 558 7.56 8.83 15.86
C ASP A 558 7.31 9.74 17.08
N VAL A 559 6.09 10.27 17.16
CA VAL A 559 5.71 11.22 18.23
C VAL A 559 5.42 10.54 19.57
N MET A 560 5.37 9.21 19.61
CA MET A 560 5.17 8.46 20.85
C MET A 560 6.48 8.32 21.65
N ILE A 561 7.58 8.01 20.94
CA ILE A 561 8.91 7.83 21.55
C ILE A 561 9.85 9.00 21.27
N ASP A 562 9.37 10.06 20.62
CA ASP A 562 10.12 11.25 20.21
C ASP A 562 11.38 10.92 19.37
N SER A 563 11.21 10.14 18.31
CA SER A 563 12.26 9.75 17.37
C SER A 563 12.05 10.44 15.99
N PRO A 564 13.13 10.94 15.33
CA PRO A 564 14.51 10.98 15.75
C PRO A 564 14.77 11.97 16.88
N SER A 565 15.79 11.71 17.66
CA SER A 565 16.22 12.56 18.79
C SER A 565 17.72 12.84 18.71
N THR A 566 18.19 13.83 19.48
CA THR A 566 19.61 14.12 19.64
C THR A 566 20.33 12.99 20.39
N ILE A 567 21.60 12.81 20.09
CA ILE A 567 22.53 11.93 20.82
C ILE A 567 23.47 12.78 21.69
N ASP A 568 23.93 12.23 22.78
CA ASP A 568 24.80 12.94 23.70
C ASP A 568 26.23 13.16 23.13
N ASP A 569 26.91 14.20 23.63
CA ASP A 569 28.25 14.59 23.17
C ASP A 569 29.30 13.48 23.40
N LYS A 570 29.12 12.64 24.43
CA LYS A 570 30.03 11.53 24.69
C LYS A 570 29.95 10.49 23.59
N GLN A 571 28.73 10.14 23.17
CA GLN A 571 28.49 9.20 22.09
C GLN A 571 28.99 9.75 20.75
N LEU A 572 28.77 11.05 20.47
CA LEU A 572 29.31 11.70 19.27
C LEU A 572 30.85 11.65 19.24
N LYS A 573 31.52 11.91 20.38
CA LYS A 573 32.98 11.81 20.51
C LYS A 573 33.48 10.38 20.31
N GLU A 574 32.80 9.38 20.84
CA GLU A 574 33.14 7.96 20.66
C GLU A 574 33.02 7.54 19.20
N LEU A 575 32.05 8.09 18.47
CA LEU A 575 31.84 7.86 17.04
C LEU A 575 32.72 8.72 16.14
N LYS A 576 33.48 9.68 16.70
CA LYS A 576 34.29 10.66 15.94
C LYS A 576 33.47 11.52 14.98
N ILE A 577 32.24 11.84 15.33
CA ILE A 577 31.28 12.62 14.52
C ILE A 577 31.02 13.96 15.20
N LYS A 578 30.79 14.99 14.37
CA LYS A 578 30.32 16.32 14.79
C LYS A 578 29.02 16.64 14.06
N THR A 579 28.09 17.26 14.75
CA THR A 579 26.92 17.91 14.14
C THR A 579 27.26 19.36 13.81
N ASP A 580 26.98 19.78 12.61
CA ASP A 580 27.08 21.18 12.15
C ASP A 580 25.65 21.75 12.16
N LEU A 581 25.28 22.42 13.29
CA LEU A 581 23.95 22.99 13.54
C LEU A 581 24.03 24.51 13.60
#